data_0af6b1adb98fcccbb7536ae6228dce19
#
_entry.id   0af6b1adb98fcccbb7536ae6228dce19
#
_cell.length_a   1.000
_cell.length_b   1.000
_cell.length_c   1.000
_cell.angle_alpha   90.00
_cell.angle_beta   90.00
_cell.angle_gamma   90.00
#
_symmetry.space_group_name_H-M   'P 1'
#
loop_
_entity.id
_entity.type
_entity.pdbx_description
1 polymer ?
#
loop_
_entity_poly.entity_id
_entity_poly.type
_entity_poly.pdbx_seq_one_letter_code
_entity_poly.pdbx_strand_id
1 'polypeptide(L)'
;PKRALMDRPIRAAVLQLGNYDGCIYNARQVVNKIGHLCDYIVFDSAWVGYEQFIPMMKDSSPLLLDLGPKDPGIIVTQSVHKQQAGFSQASQILKKDSHIKGQKRYVPHKIMNNAFMVNSSTSPNYQIFASLDMNAKMQEGEAGKLLWHECIVQAIEARKSVLRCCKYLRPIVPPVVHNQKWEEGDTENMAADISYFTFEPGGKWHSFQGYGKGQYFIDPLKLQLMTPGISMET
;
A
#
# COMPACT_ATOMS: atom_id res chain seq x y z
N PRO A 1 -16.59 -0.38 -28.54
CA PRO A 1 -15.95 0.56 -29.49
C PRO A 1 -16.24 2.03 -29.18
N LYS A 2 -17.50 2.40 -28.91
CA LYS A 2 -17.85 3.80 -28.64
C LYS A 2 -17.16 4.36 -27.38
N ARG A 3 -16.92 3.53 -26.35
CA ARG A 3 -16.28 3.98 -25.11
C ARG A 3 -14.80 4.32 -25.29
N ALA A 4 -14.10 3.64 -26.18
CA ALA A 4 -12.69 3.91 -26.47
C ALA A 4 -12.45 5.33 -27.05
N LEU A 5 -13.50 5.97 -27.56
CA LEU A 5 -13.47 7.33 -28.12
C LEU A 5 -13.89 8.42 -27.10
N MET A 6 -14.17 8.04 -25.86
CA MET A 6 -14.52 9.00 -24.79
C MET A 6 -13.25 9.54 -24.11
N ASP A 7 -13.37 10.72 -23.51
CA ASP A 7 -12.29 11.33 -22.73
C ASP A 7 -11.76 10.40 -21.63
N ARG A 8 -12.65 9.55 -21.06
CA ARG A 8 -12.31 8.52 -20.06
C ARG A 8 -12.71 7.14 -20.59
N PRO A 9 -11.83 6.51 -21.40
CA PRO A 9 -12.17 5.23 -22.03
C PRO A 9 -12.24 4.07 -21.04
N ILE A 10 -11.58 4.20 -19.86
CA ILE A 10 -11.49 3.15 -18.85
C ILE A 10 -12.57 3.38 -17.78
N ARG A 11 -13.51 2.43 -17.62
CA ARG A 11 -14.53 2.49 -16.55
C ARG A 11 -13.91 2.31 -15.18
N ALA A 12 -13.08 1.27 -15.03
CA ALA A 12 -12.33 1.00 -13.83
C ALA A 12 -10.98 0.38 -14.20
N ALA A 13 -9.88 0.95 -13.71
CA ALA A 13 -8.58 0.30 -13.71
C ALA A 13 -8.40 -0.43 -12.38
N VAL A 14 -8.05 -1.72 -12.42
CA VAL A 14 -7.79 -2.52 -11.21
C VAL A 14 -6.29 -2.74 -11.11
N LEU A 15 -5.69 -2.27 -10.02
CA LEU A 15 -4.25 -2.30 -9.79
C LEU A 15 -3.96 -2.81 -8.39
N GLN A 16 -2.97 -3.67 -8.26
CA GLN A 16 -2.43 -4.05 -6.97
C GLN A 16 -1.64 -2.87 -6.38
N LEU A 17 -1.92 -2.49 -5.13
CA LEU A 17 -1.18 -1.41 -4.46
C LEU A 17 0.13 -1.91 -3.87
N GLY A 18 0.09 -3.04 -3.20
CA GLY A 18 1.25 -3.69 -2.64
C GLY A 18 1.23 -5.19 -2.90
N ASN A 19 2.36 -5.74 -3.34
CA ASN A 19 2.45 -7.15 -3.66
C ASN A 19 2.89 -7.99 -2.46
N TYR A 20 2.83 -9.31 -2.63
CA TYR A 20 3.27 -10.27 -1.63
C TYR A 20 4.76 -10.10 -1.29
N ASP A 21 5.58 -9.78 -2.30
CA ASP A 21 7.04 -9.63 -2.16
C ASP A 21 7.45 -8.32 -1.48
N GLY A 22 6.50 -7.47 -1.09
CA GLY A 22 6.75 -6.26 -0.32
C GLY A 22 7.20 -5.06 -1.15
N CYS A 23 6.75 -4.97 -2.40
CA CYS A 23 6.83 -3.73 -3.17
C CYS A 23 5.51 -2.99 -3.08
N ILE A 24 5.54 -1.70 -2.80
CA ILE A 24 4.37 -0.82 -2.70
C ILE A 24 4.47 0.27 -3.77
N TYR A 25 3.36 0.53 -4.47
CA TYR A 25 3.27 1.61 -5.44
C TYR A 25 2.99 2.95 -4.77
N ASN A 26 3.49 4.01 -5.36
CA ASN A 26 3.06 5.37 -5.05
C ASN A 26 1.69 5.62 -5.70
N ALA A 27 0.62 5.58 -4.90
CA ALA A 27 -0.75 5.76 -5.38
C ALA A 27 -0.97 7.14 -6.01
N ARG A 28 -0.33 8.21 -5.50
CA ARG A 28 -0.38 9.56 -6.07
C ARG A 28 0.15 9.55 -7.50
N GLN A 29 1.29 8.93 -7.74
CA GLN A 29 1.87 8.86 -9.09
C GLN A 29 1.01 8.02 -10.04
N VAL A 30 0.39 6.95 -9.56
CA VAL A 30 -0.58 6.17 -10.36
C VAL A 30 -1.75 7.06 -10.78
N VAL A 31 -2.37 7.79 -9.85
CA VAL A 31 -3.48 8.69 -10.15
C VAL A 31 -3.05 9.78 -11.15
N ASN A 32 -1.89 10.38 -10.96
CA ASN A 32 -1.38 11.41 -11.87
C ASN A 32 -1.16 10.87 -13.29
N LYS A 33 -0.69 9.63 -13.41
CA LYS A 33 -0.32 9.02 -14.69
C LYS A 33 -1.53 8.54 -15.50
N ILE A 34 -2.49 7.89 -14.89
CA ILE A 34 -3.62 7.25 -15.58
C ILE A 34 -4.99 7.74 -15.14
N GLY A 35 -5.09 8.51 -14.07
CA GLY A 35 -6.36 8.93 -13.48
C GLY A 35 -7.27 9.69 -14.45
N HIS A 36 -6.69 10.47 -15.36
CA HIS A 36 -7.44 11.20 -16.38
C HIS A 36 -8.12 10.28 -17.41
N LEU A 37 -7.68 9.04 -17.55
CA LEU A 37 -8.25 8.04 -18.46
C LEU A 37 -9.35 7.19 -17.80
N CYS A 38 -9.49 7.24 -16.47
CA CYS A 38 -10.32 6.33 -15.70
C CYS A 38 -11.51 7.05 -15.05
N ASP A 39 -12.68 6.42 -15.02
CA ASP A 39 -13.77 6.86 -14.13
C ASP A 39 -13.44 6.53 -12.68
N TYR A 40 -12.91 5.33 -12.44
CA TYR A 40 -12.45 4.83 -11.15
C TYR A 40 -11.11 4.12 -11.26
N ILE A 41 -10.34 4.16 -10.17
CA ILE A 41 -9.21 3.24 -9.95
C ILE A 41 -9.54 2.40 -8.72
N VAL A 42 -9.43 1.09 -8.86
CA VAL A 42 -9.56 0.11 -7.79
C VAL A 42 -8.16 -0.31 -7.38
N PHE A 43 -7.78 -0.01 -6.15
CA PHE A 43 -6.53 -0.48 -5.58
C PHE A 43 -6.78 -1.74 -4.75
N ASP A 44 -6.15 -2.83 -5.16
CA ASP A 44 -6.08 -4.04 -4.34
C ASP A 44 -4.97 -3.86 -3.29
N SER A 45 -5.40 -3.60 -2.07
CA SER A 45 -4.56 -3.39 -0.89
C SER A 45 -4.61 -4.60 0.04
N ALA A 46 -4.82 -5.81 -0.49
CA ALA A 46 -4.99 -7.01 0.31
C ALA A 46 -3.76 -7.35 1.17
N TRP A 47 -2.56 -6.95 0.76
CA TRP A 47 -1.31 -7.18 1.48
C TRP A 47 -0.75 -5.95 2.18
N VAL A 48 -1.48 -4.88 2.16
CA VAL A 48 -1.19 -3.60 2.81
C VAL A 48 -2.47 -3.08 3.46
N GLY A 49 -2.68 -1.78 3.58
CA GLY A 49 -3.88 -1.21 4.21
C GLY A 49 -3.53 -0.43 5.47
N TYR A 50 -2.35 -0.69 6.03
CA TYR A 50 -1.77 0.05 7.15
C TYR A 50 -1.03 1.32 6.71
N GLU A 51 -0.73 1.50 5.43
CA GLU A 51 -0.03 2.67 4.89
C GLU A 51 -0.74 3.99 5.21
N GLN A 52 -2.05 3.95 5.38
CA GLN A 52 -2.85 5.09 5.78
C GLN A 52 -2.56 5.59 7.21
N PHE A 53 -1.97 4.76 8.06
CA PHE A 53 -1.62 5.10 9.45
C PHE A 53 -0.15 5.49 9.61
N ILE A 54 0.65 5.41 8.54
CA ILE A 54 2.08 5.67 8.54
C ILE A 54 2.36 6.96 7.78
N PRO A 55 2.74 8.06 8.48
CA PRO A 55 2.87 9.39 7.86
C PRO A 55 3.80 9.45 6.64
N MET A 56 4.94 8.76 6.66
CA MET A 56 5.88 8.74 5.53
C MET A 56 5.31 8.06 4.28
N MET A 57 4.25 7.24 4.42
CA MET A 57 3.62 6.49 3.33
C MET A 57 2.35 7.16 2.78
N LYS A 58 2.06 8.41 3.16
CA LYS A 58 0.80 9.10 2.79
C LYS A 58 0.51 9.07 1.28
N ASP A 59 1.53 9.19 0.43
CA ASP A 59 1.38 9.17 -1.02
C ASP A 59 1.17 7.76 -1.60
N SER A 60 1.45 6.73 -0.82
CA SER A 60 1.14 5.34 -1.13
C SER A 60 -0.28 4.95 -0.70
N SER A 61 -0.94 5.76 0.16
CA SER A 61 -2.31 5.48 0.59
C SER A 61 -3.34 6.12 -0.35
N PRO A 62 -4.10 5.33 -1.13
CA PRO A 62 -5.14 5.87 -1.99
C PRO A 62 -6.23 6.62 -1.21
N LEU A 63 -6.47 6.25 0.05
CA LEU A 63 -7.49 6.85 0.91
C LEU A 63 -7.10 8.23 1.43
N LEU A 64 -5.79 8.51 1.54
CA LEU A 64 -5.28 9.82 2.02
C LEU A 64 -5.06 10.83 0.90
N LEU A 65 -5.12 10.41 -0.38
CA LEU A 65 -4.90 11.32 -1.50
C LEU A 65 -5.89 12.48 -1.47
N ASP A 66 -5.38 13.69 -1.63
CA ASP A 66 -6.22 14.85 -1.93
C ASP A 66 -6.64 14.80 -3.41
N LEU A 67 -7.96 14.76 -3.69
CA LEU A 67 -8.54 14.49 -4.99
C LEU A 67 -9.51 15.60 -5.38
N GLY A 68 -9.34 16.11 -6.60
CA GLY A 68 -10.21 17.11 -7.20
C GLY A 68 -11.25 16.53 -8.17
N PRO A 69 -12.15 17.38 -8.70
CA PRO A 69 -13.24 16.95 -9.59
C PRO A 69 -12.77 16.27 -10.90
N LYS A 70 -11.51 16.46 -11.28
CA LYS A 70 -10.90 15.83 -12.47
C LYS A 70 -10.26 14.49 -12.17
N ASP A 71 -10.03 14.15 -10.90
CA ASP A 71 -9.42 12.88 -10.50
C ASP A 71 -10.43 11.72 -10.57
N PRO A 72 -10.00 10.48 -10.70
CA PRO A 72 -10.88 9.31 -10.69
C PRO A 72 -11.49 9.11 -9.29
N GLY A 73 -12.65 8.44 -9.22
CA GLY A 73 -13.10 7.85 -7.97
C GLY A 73 -12.14 6.74 -7.54
N ILE A 74 -11.93 6.59 -6.25
CA ILE A 74 -11.06 5.55 -5.69
C ILE A 74 -11.89 4.50 -4.97
N ILE A 75 -11.57 3.24 -5.22
CA ILE A 75 -12.06 2.08 -4.47
C ILE A 75 -10.83 1.33 -3.96
N VAL A 76 -10.86 0.91 -2.70
CA VAL A 76 -9.77 0.15 -2.08
C VAL A 76 -10.35 -1.12 -1.50
N THR A 77 -9.74 -2.26 -1.81
CA THR A 77 -10.05 -3.55 -1.18
C THR A 77 -8.95 -3.92 -0.21
N GLN A 78 -9.29 -4.29 1.02
CA GLN A 78 -8.34 -4.64 2.06
C GLN A 78 -8.70 -5.98 2.69
N SER A 79 -7.72 -6.86 2.81
CA SER A 79 -7.83 -8.08 3.63
C SER A 79 -7.33 -7.75 5.05
N VAL A 80 -8.24 -7.32 5.91
CA VAL A 80 -7.90 -6.87 7.28
C VAL A 80 -7.29 -8.00 8.11
N HIS A 81 -7.58 -9.25 7.77
CA HIS A 81 -7.05 -10.44 8.43
C HIS A 81 -5.58 -10.77 8.09
N LYS A 82 -4.95 -10.08 7.12
CA LYS A 82 -3.56 -10.39 6.70
C LYS A 82 -2.54 -9.60 7.49
N GLN A 83 -2.61 -8.28 7.41
CA GLN A 83 -1.61 -7.37 7.98
C GLN A 83 -2.16 -6.49 9.11
N GLN A 84 -3.43 -6.65 9.43
CA GLN A 84 -4.10 -5.91 10.50
C GLN A 84 -4.76 -6.91 11.47
N ALA A 85 -5.51 -6.42 12.46
CA ALA A 85 -6.02 -7.25 13.57
C ALA A 85 -7.37 -7.94 13.30
N GLY A 86 -7.83 -8.04 12.05
CA GLY A 86 -9.06 -8.75 11.72
C GLY A 86 -8.90 -10.27 11.80
N PHE A 87 -9.94 -10.97 12.23
CA PHE A 87 -9.98 -12.43 12.16
C PHE A 87 -10.01 -12.91 10.72
N SER A 88 -9.46 -14.10 10.46
CA SER A 88 -9.52 -14.73 9.14
C SER A 88 -10.97 -14.91 8.73
N GLN A 89 -11.18 -14.46 7.71
CA GLN A 89 -11.41 -13.93 6.42
C GLN A 89 -11.98 -12.49 6.45
N ALA A 90 -11.66 -11.68 7.47
CA ALA A 90 -12.12 -10.30 7.55
C ALA A 90 -11.53 -9.47 6.38
N SER A 91 -12.41 -8.85 5.62
CA SER A 91 -12.04 -7.95 4.52
C SER A 91 -13.03 -6.78 4.44
N GLN A 92 -12.61 -5.72 3.78
CA GLN A 92 -13.45 -4.54 3.59
C GLN A 92 -13.22 -3.89 2.23
N ILE A 93 -14.25 -3.19 1.75
CA ILE A 93 -14.19 -2.35 0.55
C ILE A 93 -14.47 -0.92 0.97
N LEU A 94 -13.56 -0.02 0.65
CA LEU A 94 -13.63 1.40 0.96
C LEU A 94 -13.76 2.19 -0.34
N LYS A 95 -14.59 3.24 -0.32
CA LYS A 95 -14.83 4.09 -1.48
C LYS A 95 -14.60 5.56 -1.14
N LYS A 96 -13.78 6.24 -1.94
CA LYS A 96 -13.50 7.67 -1.85
C LYS A 96 -13.81 8.33 -3.18
N ASP A 97 -14.97 8.97 -3.30
CA ASP A 97 -15.46 9.57 -4.54
C ASP A 97 -16.38 10.80 -4.35
N SER A 98 -16.38 11.38 -3.16
CA SER A 98 -17.18 12.57 -2.87
C SER A 98 -16.84 13.75 -3.80
N HIS A 99 -15.58 13.86 -4.25
CA HIS A 99 -15.07 14.89 -5.16
C HIS A 99 -15.68 14.83 -6.58
N ILE A 100 -16.29 13.69 -6.95
CA ILE A 100 -16.97 13.51 -8.25
C ILE A 100 -18.49 13.37 -8.12
N LYS A 101 -19.05 13.60 -6.93
CA LYS A 101 -20.48 13.53 -6.69
C LYS A 101 -21.22 14.48 -7.64
N GLY A 102 -22.31 13.99 -8.26
CA GLY A 102 -23.08 14.73 -9.27
C GLY A 102 -22.58 14.58 -10.72
N GLN A 103 -21.40 14.02 -10.96
CA GLN A 103 -20.93 13.72 -12.31
C GLN A 103 -21.56 12.42 -12.84
N LYS A 104 -21.69 12.28 -14.16
CA LYS A 104 -22.23 11.05 -14.82
C LYS A 104 -21.47 9.77 -14.47
N ARG A 105 -20.20 9.88 -14.11
CA ARG A 105 -19.34 8.76 -13.73
C ARG A 105 -19.47 8.36 -12.26
N TYR A 106 -20.09 9.19 -11.43
CA TYR A 106 -20.29 8.89 -10.01
C TYR A 106 -21.18 7.65 -9.82
N VAL A 107 -20.75 6.73 -8.99
CA VAL A 107 -21.50 5.54 -8.61
C VAL A 107 -22.14 5.78 -7.23
N PRO A 108 -23.46 5.95 -7.15
CA PRO A 108 -24.16 6.14 -5.88
C PRO A 108 -23.94 4.96 -4.93
N HIS A 109 -23.91 5.23 -3.62
CA HIS A 109 -23.74 4.20 -2.59
C HIS A 109 -24.73 3.05 -2.75
N LYS A 110 -26.00 3.33 -3.04
CA LYS A 110 -27.05 2.31 -3.26
C LYS A 110 -26.66 1.32 -4.37
N ILE A 111 -26.09 1.79 -5.49
CA ILE A 111 -25.67 0.92 -6.59
C ILE A 111 -24.48 0.06 -6.17
N MET A 112 -23.49 0.66 -5.51
CA MET A 112 -22.33 -0.06 -4.99
C MET A 112 -22.73 -1.12 -3.97
N ASN A 113 -23.62 -0.77 -3.04
CA ASN A 113 -24.12 -1.69 -2.03
C ASN A 113 -24.92 -2.84 -2.65
N ASN A 114 -25.78 -2.58 -3.65
CA ASN A 114 -26.49 -3.64 -4.34
C ASN A 114 -25.53 -4.62 -5.05
N ALA A 115 -24.49 -4.09 -5.71
CA ALA A 115 -23.46 -4.92 -6.34
C ALA A 115 -22.71 -5.78 -5.30
N PHE A 116 -22.40 -5.20 -4.14
CA PHE A 116 -21.79 -5.92 -3.03
C PHE A 116 -22.72 -7.04 -2.52
N MET A 117 -23.98 -6.75 -2.26
CA MET A 117 -24.95 -7.72 -1.71
C MET A 117 -25.19 -8.90 -2.63
N VAL A 118 -25.15 -8.72 -3.95
CA VAL A 118 -25.29 -9.82 -4.93
C VAL A 118 -24.11 -10.79 -4.87
N ASN A 119 -22.93 -10.33 -4.45
CA ASN A 119 -21.70 -11.11 -4.42
C ASN A 119 -21.26 -11.52 -3.01
N SER A 120 -22.05 -11.20 -1.97
CA SER A 120 -21.72 -11.53 -0.58
C SER A 120 -22.62 -12.64 -0.03
N SER A 121 -22.18 -13.28 1.06
CA SER A 121 -23.02 -14.23 1.82
C SER A 121 -24.22 -13.51 2.44
N THR A 122 -25.34 -14.24 2.54
CA THR A 122 -26.57 -13.76 3.17
C THR A 122 -26.53 -13.77 4.70
N SER A 123 -25.65 -14.62 5.27
CA SER A 123 -25.56 -14.81 6.73
C SER A 123 -24.35 -14.04 7.29
N PRO A 124 -24.56 -13.04 8.16
CA PRO A 124 -23.46 -12.30 8.78
C PRO A 124 -22.72 -13.17 9.79
N ASN A 125 -21.40 -13.06 9.80
CA ASN A 125 -20.56 -13.61 10.87
C ASN A 125 -20.20 -12.49 11.84
N TYR A 126 -20.86 -12.47 13.00
CA TYR A 126 -20.69 -11.41 13.99
C TYR A 126 -19.29 -11.35 14.59
N GLN A 127 -18.58 -12.48 14.69
CA GLN A 127 -17.19 -12.51 15.18
C GLN A 127 -16.28 -11.78 14.20
N ILE A 128 -16.48 -11.94 12.90
CA ILE A 128 -15.73 -11.20 11.88
C ILE A 128 -16.06 -9.70 11.97
N PHE A 129 -17.32 -9.31 12.11
CA PHE A 129 -17.70 -7.90 12.28
C PHE A 129 -17.09 -7.29 13.55
N ALA A 130 -17.16 -8.01 14.67
CA ALA A 130 -16.52 -7.57 15.92
C ALA A 130 -15.01 -7.37 15.74
N SER A 131 -14.34 -8.28 15.02
CA SER A 131 -12.90 -8.14 14.75
C SER A 131 -12.57 -6.93 13.87
N LEU A 132 -13.43 -6.57 12.90
CA LEU A 132 -13.28 -5.36 12.10
C LEU A 132 -13.45 -4.09 12.95
N ASP A 133 -14.43 -4.07 13.84
CA ASP A 133 -14.64 -2.95 14.76
C ASP A 133 -13.48 -2.80 15.74
N MET A 134 -13.01 -3.90 16.33
CA MET A 134 -11.82 -3.92 17.18
C MET A 134 -10.58 -3.42 16.44
N ASN A 135 -10.37 -3.89 15.20
CA ASN A 135 -9.27 -3.39 14.37
C ASN A 135 -9.38 -1.88 14.15
N ALA A 136 -10.57 -1.36 13.84
CA ALA A 136 -10.78 0.08 13.68
C ALA A 136 -10.43 0.86 14.96
N LYS A 137 -10.82 0.35 16.11
CA LYS A 137 -10.48 0.95 17.43
C LYS A 137 -8.98 0.93 17.71
N MET A 138 -8.28 -0.14 17.39
CA MET A 138 -6.82 -0.23 17.55
C MET A 138 -6.07 0.78 16.68
N GLN A 139 -6.65 1.16 15.53
CA GLN A 139 -6.05 2.11 14.58
C GLN A 139 -6.41 3.57 14.90
N GLU A 140 -7.32 3.82 15.83
CA GLU A 140 -7.86 5.15 16.10
C GLU A 140 -6.87 6.04 16.87
N GLY A 141 -6.74 7.29 16.42
CA GLY A 141 -5.99 8.33 17.14
C GLY A 141 -4.47 8.10 17.22
N GLU A 142 -3.85 8.60 18.27
CA GLU A 142 -2.40 8.52 18.47
C GLU A 142 -1.94 7.08 18.79
N ALA A 143 -2.77 6.28 19.45
CA ALA A 143 -2.43 4.89 19.76
C ALA A 143 -2.19 4.04 18.50
N GLY A 144 -3.01 4.23 17.47
CA GLY A 144 -2.82 3.54 16.18
C GLY A 144 -1.54 3.99 15.47
N LYS A 145 -1.23 5.30 15.51
CA LYS A 145 0.03 5.82 14.93
C LYS A 145 1.25 5.26 15.66
N LEU A 146 1.21 5.24 16.99
CA LEU A 146 2.29 4.72 17.83
C LEU A 146 2.52 3.22 17.56
N LEU A 147 1.44 2.43 17.45
CA LEU A 147 1.50 1.00 17.12
C LEU A 147 2.30 0.76 15.83
N TRP A 148 1.97 1.47 14.76
CA TRP A 148 2.65 1.30 13.48
C TRP A 148 4.06 1.86 13.48
N HIS A 149 4.30 2.96 14.20
CA HIS A 149 5.65 3.50 14.39
C HIS A 149 6.56 2.48 15.08
N GLU A 150 6.13 1.90 16.19
CA GLU A 150 6.88 0.85 16.90
C GLU A 150 7.15 -0.38 16.00
N CYS A 151 6.16 -0.80 15.20
CA CYS A 151 6.36 -1.87 14.24
C CYS A 151 7.45 -1.55 13.22
N ILE A 152 7.50 -0.32 12.71
CA ILE A 152 8.54 0.11 11.76
C ILE A 152 9.92 0.16 12.43
N VAL A 153 10.01 0.71 13.63
CA VAL A 153 11.26 0.76 14.42
C VAL A 153 11.81 -0.67 14.61
N GLN A 154 10.97 -1.61 15.03
CA GLN A 154 11.37 -3.01 15.18
C GLN A 154 11.80 -3.65 13.85
N ALA A 155 11.09 -3.35 12.76
CA ALA A 155 11.42 -3.86 11.44
C ALA A 155 12.75 -3.29 10.89
N ILE A 156 13.10 -2.04 11.24
CA ILE A 156 14.40 -1.43 10.93
C ILE A 156 15.50 -2.11 11.74
N GLU A 157 15.32 -2.27 13.05
CA GLU A 157 16.32 -2.92 13.90
C GLU A 157 16.55 -4.39 13.51
N ALA A 158 15.49 -5.11 13.10
CA ALA A 158 15.65 -6.46 12.58
C ALA A 158 16.54 -6.47 11.31
N ARG A 159 16.32 -5.53 10.37
CA ARG A 159 17.18 -5.41 9.16
C ARG A 159 18.62 -5.05 9.50
N LYS A 160 18.84 -4.12 10.44
CA LYS A 160 20.18 -3.77 10.92
C LYS A 160 20.88 -4.97 11.56
N SER A 161 20.16 -5.76 12.34
CA SER A 161 20.69 -6.98 12.96
C SER A 161 21.11 -8.00 11.90
N VAL A 162 20.30 -8.21 10.86
CA VAL A 162 20.68 -9.09 9.74
C VAL A 162 21.93 -8.57 9.04
N LEU A 163 22.03 -7.27 8.78
CA LEU A 163 23.22 -6.66 8.13
C LEU A 163 24.50 -6.84 8.96
N ARG A 164 24.41 -6.76 10.29
CA ARG A 164 25.54 -6.88 11.21
C ARG A 164 25.97 -8.33 11.46
N CYS A 165 24.99 -9.24 11.59
CA CYS A 165 25.24 -10.58 12.13
C CYS A 165 25.22 -11.69 11.07
N CYS A 166 24.54 -11.48 9.92
CA CYS A 166 24.36 -12.53 8.93
C CYS A 166 25.38 -12.42 7.79
N LYS A 167 26.10 -13.49 7.52
CA LYS A 167 27.09 -13.55 6.43
C LYS A 167 26.42 -13.74 5.07
N TYR A 168 25.37 -14.54 5.00
CA TYR A 168 24.76 -15.01 3.75
C TYR A 168 23.38 -14.39 3.45
N LEU A 169 22.81 -13.71 4.43
CA LEU A 169 21.52 -13.03 4.27
C LEU A 169 21.70 -11.52 4.19
N ARG A 170 20.94 -10.88 3.33
CA ARG A 170 20.86 -9.42 3.21
C ARG A 170 19.40 -9.00 3.09
N PRO A 171 18.94 -8.00 3.84
CA PRO A 171 17.65 -7.41 3.58
C PRO A 171 17.68 -6.61 2.27
N ILE A 172 16.55 -6.56 1.59
CA ILE A 172 16.40 -5.69 0.41
C ILE A 172 16.19 -4.25 0.91
N VAL A 173 17.27 -3.49 0.88
CA VAL A 173 17.29 -2.05 1.25
C VAL A 173 18.32 -1.32 0.39
N PRO A 174 18.18 0.00 0.17
CA PRO A 174 19.23 0.80 -0.45
C PRO A 174 20.55 0.70 0.34
N PRO A 175 21.69 0.45 -0.29
CA PRO A 175 22.93 0.32 0.45
C PRO A 175 23.41 1.62 1.09
N VAL A 176 23.05 2.76 0.47
CA VAL A 176 23.44 4.11 0.92
C VAL A 176 22.21 5.02 0.79
N VAL A 177 21.93 5.79 1.85
CA VAL A 177 20.92 6.84 1.89
C VAL A 177 21.53 8.05 2.58
N HIS A 178 21.30 9.26 2.06
CA HIS A 178 21.86 10.49 2.60
C HIS A 178 23.39 10.46 2.81
N ASN A 179 24.12 9.80 1.89
CA ASN A 179 25.57 9.64 1.93
C ASN A 179 26.14 8.80 3.10
N GLN A 180 25.29 8.03 3.76
CA GLN A 180 25.71 7.06 4.80
C GLN A 180 25.17 5.67 4.49
N LYS A 181 25.79 4.63 5.02
CA LYS A 181 25.27 3.28 4.87
C LYS A 181 23.91 3.16 5.54
N TRP A 182 23.04 2.35 4.95
CA TRP A 182 21.66 2.21 5.45
C TRP A 182 21.60 1.82 6.93
N GLU A 183 22.43 0.87 7.35
CA GLU A 183 22.49 0.38 8.74
C GLU A 183 23.05 1.40 9.74
N GLU A 184 23.68 2.46 9.29
CA GLU A 184 24.25 3.53 10.13
C GLU A 184 23.25 4.65 10.42
N GLY A 185 22.10 4.67 9.71
CA GLY A 185 21.04 5.64 9.93
C GLY A 185 20.47 5.55 11.35
N ASP A 186 20.07 6.70 11.90
CA ASP A 186 19.32 6.75 13.14
C ASP A 186 17.93 6.14 12.96
N THR A 187 17.54 5.17 13.79
CA THR A 187 16.33 4.37 13.59
C THR A 187 15.06 5.20 13.62
N GLU A 188 14.96 6.20 14.50
CA GLU A 188 13.79 7.06 14.60
C GLU A 188 13.64 7.96 13.35
N ASN A 189 14.75 8.52 12.88
CA ASN A 189 14.76 9.29 11.63
C ASN A 189 14.39 8.42 10.42
N MET A 190 14.91 7.20 10.36
CA MET A 190 14.58 6.23 9.30
C MET A 190 13.09 5.86 9.29
N ALA A 191 12.46 5.73 10.46
CA ALA A 191 11.04 5.42 10.59
C ALA A 191 10.11 6.55 10.10
N ALA A 192 10.65 7.75 9.94
CA ALA A 192 9.93 8.91 9.43
C ALA A 192 10.27 9.28 7.96
N ASP A 193 11.25 8.62 7.35
CA ASP A 193 11.78 9.00 6.03
C ASP A 193 11.67 7.85 5.02
N ILE A 194 10.76 8.01 4.06
CA ILE A 194 10.50 7.03 3.00
C ILE A 194 11.72 6.78 2.08
N SER A 195 12.72 7.67 2.06
CA SER A 195 13.92 7.49 1.23
C SER A 195 14.72 6.23 1.60
N TYR A 196 14.67 5.81 2.87
CA TYR A 196 15.27 4.56 3.32
C TYR A 196 14.59 3.30 2.77
N PHE A 197 13.42 3.45 2.16
CA PHE A 197 12.61 2.37 1.60
C PHE A 197 12.31 2.58 0.12
N THR A 198 13.01 3.49 -0.56
CA THR A 198 12.73 3.84 -1.95
C THR A 198 13.62 3.03 -2.91
N PHE A 199 13.01 2.44 -3.95
CA PHE A 199 13.75 1.91 -5.07
C PHE A 199 14.17 3.05 -5.99
N GLU A 200 15.48 3.36 -6.03
CA GLU A 200 16.00 4.36 -6.94
C GLU A 200 16.20 3.77 -8.35
N PRO A 201 15.68 4.43 -9.41
CA PRO A 201 15.85 3.95 -10.78
C PRO A 201 17.31 3.78 -11.16
N GLY A 202 17.66 2.61 -11.71
CA GLY A 202 19.04 2.29 -12.09
C GLY A 202 19.96 1.91 -10.93
N GLY A 203 19.41 1.74 -9.72
CA GLY A 203 20.16 1.23 -8.58
C GLY A 203 20.72 -0.16 -8.86
N LYS A 204 22.04 -0.36 -8.64
CA LYS A 204 22.71 -1.64 -8.92
C LYS A 204 22.42 -2.73 -7.88
N TRP A 205 21.76 -2.38 -6.78
CA TRP A 205 21.44 -3.28 -5.67
C TRP A 205 20.12 -4.05 -5.86
N HIS A 206 19.37 -3.73 -6.92
CA HIS A 206 18.15 -4.42 -7.33
C HIS A 206 18.09 -4.56 -8.86
N SER A 207 17.23 -5.46 -9.36
CA SER A 207 17.06 -5.73 -10.79
C SER A 207 15.86 -5.03 -11.44
N PHE A 208 15.12 -4.21 -10.70
CA PHE A 208 13.92 -3.54 -11.21
C PHE A 208 14.28 -2.46 -12.23
N GLN A 209 13.55 -2.44 -13.35
CA GLN A 209 13.75 -1.51 -14.45
C GLN A 209 12.40 -0.95 -14.95
N GLY A 210 12.46 0.11 -15.77
CA GLY A 210 11.28 0.64 -16.47
C GLY A 210 10.34 1.48 -15.60
N TYR A 211 10.82 2.03 -14.48
CA TYR A 211 10.05 2.90 -13.59
C TYR A 211 10.78 4.22 -13.32
N GLY A 212 10.04 5.23 -12.85
CA GLY A 212 10.57 6.53 -12.46
C GLY A 212 10.82 6.66 -10.97
N LYS A 213 11.50 7.74 -10.59
CA LYS A 213 11.81 8.04 -9.20
C LYS A 213 10.56 8.11 -8.32
N GLY A 214 10.61 7.47 -7.17
CA GLY A 214 9.54 7.46 -6.17
C GLY A 214 8.26 6.73 -6.59
N GLN A 215 8.30 5.87 -7.62
CA GLN A 215 7.15 5.07 -8.04
C GLN A 215 6.97 3.81 -7.20
N TYR A 216 8.06 3.27 -6.66
CA TYR A 216 8.06 2.05 -5.87
C TYR A 216 8.78 2.26 -4.55
N PHE A 217 8.21 1.64 -3.52
CA PHE A 217 8.78 1.60 -2.18
C PHE A 217 8.89 0.15 -1.72
N ILE A 218 9.90 -0.11 -0.90
CA ILE A 218 9.99 -1.31 -0.09
C ILE A 218 8.98 -1.19 1.03
N ASP A 219 8.22 -2.23 1.27
CA ASP A 219 7.34 -2.31 2.43
C ASP A 219 8.19 -2.29 3.72
N PRO A 220 8.09 -1.26 4.56
CA PRO A 220 8.91 -1.17 5.76
C PRO A 220 8.62 -2.28 6.77
N LEU A 221 7.43 -2.89 6.72
CA LEU A 221 6.99 -3.93 7.66
C LEU A 221 7.25 -5.36 7.18
N LYS A 222 7.54 -5.56 5.89
CA LYS A 222 7.88 -6.88 5.35
C LYS A 222 9.39 -7.06 5.26
N LEU A 223 9.93 -8.03 5.99
CA LEU A 223 11.35 -8.35 5.94
C LEU A 223 11.64 -9.25 4.74
N GLN A 224 12.04 -8.63 3.63
CA GLN A 224 12.55 -9.37 2.47
C GLN A 224 14.03 -9.64 2.65
N LEU A 225 14.40 -10.91 2.48
CA LEU A 225 15.79 -11.36 2.56
C LEU A 225 16.22 -11.96 1.22
N MET A 226 17.45 -11.70 0.85
CA MET A 226 18.11 -12.29 -0.30
C MET A 226 19.40 -12.99 0.13
N THR A 227 19.85 -13.92 -0.70
CA THR A 227 21.08 -14.70 -0.50
C THR A 227 22.10 -14.39 -1.62
N PRO A 228 22.78 -13.25 -1.57
CA PRO A 228 23.70 -12.86 -2.63
C PRO A 228 24.82 -13.90 -2.82
N GLY A 229 24.99 -14.38 -4.05
CA GLY A 229 26.05 -15.34 -4.40
C GLY A 229 25.77 -16.80 -4.00
N ILE A 230 24.56 -17.11 -3.54
CA ILE A 230 24.11 -18.47 -3.29
C ILE A 230 22.97 -18.76 -4.26
N SER A 231 23.12 -19.82 -5.09
CA SER A 231 22.02 -20.27 -5.95
C SER A 231 21.02 -21.09 -5.15
N MET A 232 19.77 -21.17 -5.65
CA MET A 232 18.74 -22.03 -5.03
C MET A 232 19.01 -23.53 -5.22
N GLU A 233 20.02 -23.87 -6.02
CA GLU A 233 20.42 -25.25 -6.33
C GLU A 233 21.53 -25.77 -5.41
N THR A 234 22.06 -24.90 -4.53
CA THR A 234 23.07 -25.24 -3.53
C THR A 234 22.48 -25.27 -2.13
#